data_c3620d41efe21375e2e0007c53f4326b
#
_entry.id   c3620d41efe21375e2e0007c53f4326b
#
_cell.length_a   1.000
_cell.length_b   1.000
_cell.length_c   1.000
_cell.angle_alpha   90.00
_cell.angle_beta   90.00
_cell.angle_gamma   90.00
#
_symmetry.space_group_name_H-M   'P 1'
#
loop_
_entity.id
_entity.type
_entity.pdbx_description
1 polymer ?
#
loop_
_entity_poly.entity_id
_entity_poly.type
_entity_poly.pdbx_seq_one_letter_code
_entity_poly.pdbx_strand_id
1 'polypeptide(L)' 'IGAALMDWAMGEARTRGHDAIQLSVWSENTRAQRFYQRYGFAHIADIDFWVGTHRDDEFLYETRL' A
#
# COMPACT_ATOMS: atom_id res chain seq x y z
N ILE A 1 0.73 -1.07 -17.01
CA ILE A 1 -0.64 -1.21 -16.48
C ILE A 1 -0.70 -0.80 -15.01
N GLY A 2 0.15 -1.36 -14.16
CA GLY A 2 0.17 -1.03 -12.74
C GLY A 2 0.48 0.43 -12.46
N ALA A 3 1.44 1.00 -13.20
CA ALA A 3 1.82 2.40 -13.03
C ALA A 3 0.69 3.35 -13.42
N ALA A 4 0.00 3.08 -14.53
CA ALA A 4 -1.12 3.90 -14.96
C ALA A 4 -2.27 3.87 -13.95
N LEU A 5 -2.57 2.70 -13.40
CA LEU A 5 -3.61 2.55 -12.39
C LEU A 5 -3.24 3.30 -11.10
N MET A 6 -1.99 3.22 -10.68
CA MET A 6 -1.50 3.93 -9.50
C MET A 6 -1.58 5.45 -9.71
N ASP A 7 -1.15 5.95 -10.86
CA ASP A 7 -1.22 7.37 -11.17
C ASP A 7 -2.66 7.88 -11.14
N TRP A 8 -3.58 7.08 -11.69
CA TRP A 8 -5.01 7.43 -11.65
C TRP A 8 -5.52 7.47 -10.21
N ALA A 9 -5.20 6.46 -9.41
CA ALA A 9 -5.66 6.38 -8.02
C ALA A 9 -5.15 7.55 -7.18
N MET A 10 -3.89 7.91 -7.34
CA MET A 10 -3.29 9.04 -6.63
C MET A 10 -3.92 10.37 -7.06
N GLY A 11 -4.15 10.54 -8.35
CA GLY A 11 -4.84 11.73 -8.87
C GLY A 11 -6.26 11.84 -8.37
N GLU A 12 -7.00 10.75 -8.34
CA GLU A 12 -8.36 10.69 -7.83
C GLU A 12 -8.42 11.02 -6.34
N ALA A 13 -7.48 10.48 -5.56
CA ALA A 13 -7.42 10.77 -4.14
C ALA A 13 -7.17 12.25 -3.86
N ARG A 14 -6.28 12.88 -4.63
CA ARG A 14 -6.02 14.33 -4.52
C ARG A 14 -7.25 15.14 -4.86
N THR A 15 -7.93 14.76 -5.93
CA THR A 15 -9.15 15.45 -6.39
C THR A 15 -10.24 15.40 -5.32
N ARG A 16 -10.34 14.31 -4.58
CA ARG A 16 -11.31 14.14 -3.50
C ARG A 16 -10.87 14.75 -2.17
N GLY A 17 -9.70 15.36 -2.11
CA GLY A 17 -9.22 16.06 -0.93
C GLY A 17 -8.59 15.17 0.13
N HIS A 18 -8.15 13.97 -0.23
CA HIS A 18 -7.44 13.10 0.70
C HIS A 18 -5.99 13.55 0.87
N ASP A 19 -5.45 13.36 2.08
CA ASP A 19 -4.08 13.76 2.41
C ASP A 19 -3.07 12.64 2.18
N ALA A 20 -3.53 11.39 2.18
CA ALA A 20 -2.67 10.24 2.11
C ALA A 20 -3.40 9.04 1.54
N ILE A 21 -2.64 8.07 1.05
CA ILE A 21 -3.15 6.76 0.64
C ILE A 21 -2.44 5.72 1.47
N GLN A 22 -3.20 4.79 2.04
CA GLN A 22 -2.69 3.65 2.77
C GLN A 22 -3.11 2.37 2.07
N LEU A 23 -2.23 1.37 2.12
CA LEU A 23 -2.52 0.03 1.63
C LEU A 23 -1.75 -0.99 2.45
N SER A 24 -2.23 -2.23 2.44
CA SER A 24 -1.50 -3.32 3.05
C SER A 24 -0.99 -4.27 1.97
N VAL A 25 0.16 -4.88 2.23
CA VAL A 25 0.79 -5.84 1.33
C VAL A 25 1.34 -6.99 2.16
N TRP A 26 1.22 -8.21 1.61
CA TRP A 26 1.75 -9.40 2.26
C TRP A 26 3.26 -9.29 2.43
N SER A 27 3.75 -9.68 3.62
CA SER A 27 5.16 -9.49 4.00
C SER A 27 6.14 -10.21 3.07
N GLU A 28 5.70 -11.27 2.40
CA GLU A 28 6.56 -12.02 1.49
C GLU A 28 6.45 -11.55 0.04
N ASN A 29 5.57 -10.59 -0.25
CA ASN A 29 5.43 -10.04 -1.60
C ASN A 29 6.40 -8.88 -1.81
N THR A 30 7.68 -9.20 -1.93
CA THR A 30 8.73 -8.20 -2.08
C THR A 30 8.62 -7.40 -3.37
N ARG A 31 8.04 -8.00 -4.41
CA ARG A 31 7.85 -7.34 -5.70
C ARG A 31 6.85 -6.18 -5.58
N ALA A 32 5.73 -6.42 -4.92
CA ALA A 32 4.74 -5.37 -4.68
C ALA A 32 5.31 -4.29 -3.78
N GLN A 33 6.06 -4.65 -2.75
CA GLN A 33 6.68 -3.69 -1.85
C GLN A 33 7.62 -2.75 -2.60
N ARG A 34 8.44 -3.26 -3.50
CA ARG A 34 9.34 -2.45 -4.33
C ARG A 34 8.56 -1.53 -5.24
N PHE A 35 7.47 -2.01 -5.82
CA PHE A 35 6.61 -1.20 -6.66
C PHE A 35 6.06 0.00 -5.90
N TYR A 36 5.50 -0.23 -4.71
CA TYR A 36 4.94 0.85 -3.90
C TYR A 36 6.02 1.82 -3.42
N GLN A 37 7.19 1.32 -3.06
CA GLN A 37 8.31 2.17 -2.63
C GLN A 37 8.73 3.14 -3.74
N ARG A 38 8.67 2.74 -5.00
CA ARG A 38 8.95 3.63 -6.13
C ARG A 38 7.98 4.80 -6.21
N TYR A 39 6.76 4.62 -5.71
CA TYR A 39 5.74 5.66 -5.70
C TYR A 39 5.76 6.49 -4.43
N GLY A 40 6.78 6.31 -3.59
CA GLY A 40 6.92 7.09 -2.39
C GLY A 40 6.18 6.52 -1.18
N PHE A 41 5.66 5.31 -1.29
CA PHE A 41 5.05 4.64 -0.14
C PHE A 41 6.13 4.20 0.84
N ALA A 42 5.88 4.40 2.12
CA ALA A 42 6.76 3.96 3.19
C ALA A 42 6.07 2.94 4.07
N HIS A 43 6.83 1.97 4.54
CA HIS A 43 6.36 0.97 5.49
C HIS A 43 6.20 1.63 6.86
N ILE A 44 4.98 1.75 7.34
CA ILE A 44 4.68 2.47 8.58
C ILE A 44 4.24 1.56 9.74
N ALA A 45 3.80 0.35 9.45
CA ALA A 45 3.36 -0.58 10.50
C ALA A 45 3.35 -2.01 10.00
N ASP A 46 3.45 -2.94 10.94
CA ASP A 46 3.25 -4.36 10.68
C ASP A 46 1.85 -4.73 11.16
N ILE A 47 1.15 -5.54 10.39
CA ILE A 47 -0.22 -5.95 10.69
C ILE A 47 -0.29 -7.47 10.75
N ASP A 48 -0.88 -8.00 11.81
CA ASP A 48 -1.22 -9.41 11.90
C ASP A 48 -2.65 -9.60 11.43
N PHE A 49 -2.83 -10.46 10.46
CA PHE A 49 -4.15 -10.76 9.93
C PHE A 49 -4.46 -12.23 10.13
N TRP A 50 -5.57 -12.54 10.79
CA TRP A 50 -5.96 -13.89 11.11
C TRP A 50 -7.15 -14.34 10.28
N VAL A 51 -7.03 -15.55 9.69
CA VAL A 51 -8.15 -16.22 9.03
C VAL A 51 -8.26 -17.58 9.69
N GLY A 52 -9.24 -17.73 10.59
CA GLY A 52 -9.35 -18.93 11.42
C GLY A 52 -8.13 -19.05 12.32
N THR A 53 -7.34 -20.12 12.18
CA THR A 53 -6.11 -20.34 12.91
C THR A 53 -4.86 -19.94 12.16
N HIS A 54 -5.01 -19.47 10.91
CA HIS A 54 -3.90 -19.05 10.07
C HIS A 54 -3.59 -17.57 10.28
N ARG A 55 -2.32 -17.25 10.48
CA ARG A 55 -1.85 -15.87 10.62
C ARG A 55 -1.06 -15.45 9.40
N ASP A 56 -1.44 -14.33 8.80
CA ASP A 56 -0.68 -13.68 7.74
C ASP A 56 -0.03 -12.42 8.30
N ASP A 57 1.24 -12.23 7.97
CA ASP A 57 1.95 -10.98 8.26
C ASP A 57 1.80 -10.05 7.08
N GLU A 58 1.27 -8.86 7.31
CA GLU A 58 1.14 -7.82 6.30
C GLU A 58 1.83 -6.55 6.74
N PHE A 59 2.31 -5.79 5.77
CA PHE A 59 2.92 -4.49 6.00
C PHE A 59 1.98 -3.40 5.52
N LEU A 60 1.78 -2.40 6.38
CA LEU A 60 1.01 -1.22 6.02
C LEU A 60 1.95 -0.18 5.41
N TYR A 61 1.62 0.27 4.22
CA TYR A 61 2.35 1.31 3.52
C TYR A 61 1.50 2.56 3.37
N GLU A 62 2.14 3.71 3.44
CA GLU A 62 1.48 5.00 3.29
C GLU A 62 2.28 5.91 2.41
N THR A 63 1.61 6.70 1.57
CA THR A 63 2.22 7.83 0.87
C THR A 63 1.38 9.08 1.13
N ARG A 64 2.03 10.21 1.31
CA ARG A 64 1.38 11.51 1.42
C ARG A 64 1.14 12.08 0.02
N LEU A 65 0.01 12.73 -0.13
CA LEU A 65 -0.39 13.35 -1.39
C LEU A 65 -0.01 14.82 -1.47
#